data_c633e99ffbcd7d2c57bbe46efd38b0cb
#
_entry.id   c633e99ffbcd7d2c57bbe46efd38b0cb
#
_cell.length_a   1.000
_cell.length_b   1.000
_cell.length_c   1.000
_cell.angle_alpha   90.00
_cell.angle_beta   90.00
_cell.angle_gamma   90.00
#
_symmetry.space_group_name_H-M   'P 1'
#
loop_
_entity.id
_entity.type
_entity.pdbx_description
1 polymer ?
#
loop_
_entity_poly.entity_id
_entity_poly.type
_entity_poly.pdbx_seq_one_letter_code
_entity_poly.pdbx_strand_id
1 'polypeptide(L)'
;MPCRNVVPKPVQKPHPPVWVACSNRETIKLAARLGIGALTFAFVDPSEAKKWVDDYHHILETECEPIAHAVNPQIAMVTGFSCHEDEAEARRRGEDGFRFFGYALAHHYIFGTHRPGRTDIWKRFEAARASLPPAGGSRGIGTPDQLREHLRGFEDAGVDQVIFIQQGGKNRHDHICESLELFARDVMPGFRENEDERWREKLERLAPAIERAMSRKRRMPQPADGEIPEIVALGRKIVEQLPKQEQERLSGAGAEGAIAVPLEDPARR
;
A
#
# COMPACT_ATOMS: atom_id res chain seq x y z
N MET A 1 23.22 -5.50 7.76
CA MET A 1 22.57 -6.07 8.96
C MET A 1 22.55 -7.59 8.83
N PRO A 2 23.04 -8.35 9.81
CA PRO A 2 23.10 -9.81 9.72
C PRO A 2 21.69 -10.40 9.63
N CYS A 3 21.60 -11.63 9.10
CA CYS A 3 20.35 -12.38 9.01
C CYS A 3 19.71 -12.54 10.40
N ARG A 4 18.44 -12.24 10.49
CA ARG A 4 17.66 -12.37 11.73
C ARG A 4 16.55 -13.39 11.58
N ASN A 5 16.27 -14.11 12.66
CA ASN A 5 15.10 -14.96 12.70
C ASN A 5 13.87 -14.12 13.04
N VAL A 6 13.03 -13.81 12.05
CA VAL A 6 11.80 -13.03 12.25
C VAL A 6 10.67 -13.99 12.66
N VAL A 7 10.00 -13.67 13.73
CA VAL A 7 8.84 -14.42 14.25
C VAL A 7 7.65 -13.46 14.43
N PRO A 8 6.41 -13.94 14.25
CA PRO A 8 6.02 -15.29 13.81
C PRO A 8 6.38 -15.57 12.35
N LYS A 9 6.53 -16.84 12.00
CA LYS A 9 6.73 -17.27 10.60
C LYS A 9 5.40 -17.24 9.85
N PRO A 10 5.37 -16.86 8.57
CA PRO A 10 4.15 -16.88 7.79
C PRO A 10 3.68 -18.33 7.56
N VAL A 11 2.35 -18.50 7.52
CA VAL A 11 1.72 -19.78 7.16
C VAL A 11 1.96 -20.06 5.67
N GLN A 12 1.78 -19.03 4.82
CA GLN A 12 2.03 -19.12 3.39
C GLN A 12 3.52 -19.35 3.10
N LYS A 13 3.81 -20.20 2.11
CA LYS A 13 5.17 -20.51 1.68
C LYS A 13 5.39 -20.09 0.22
N PRO A 14 6.57 -19.51 -0.08
CA PRO A 14 7.69 -19.19 0.82
C PRO A 14 7.39 -18.02 1.75
N HIS A 15 6.44 -17.16 1.43
CA HIS A 15 5.92 -16.01 2.18
C HIS A 15 4.62 -15.50 1.53
N PRO A 16 3.83 -14.64 2.18
CA PRO A 16 2.71 -13.95 1.54
C PRO A 16 3.16 -13.17 0.30
N PRO A 17 2.28 -12.94 -0.70
CA PRO A 17 2.58 -12.07 -1.82
C PRO A 17 3.05 -10.69 -1.34
N VAL A 18 4.16 -10.20 -1.91
CA VAL A 18 4.73 -8.90 -1.54
C VAL A 18 4.22 -7.84 -2.51
N TRP A 19 3.81 -6.71 -1.98
CA TRP A 19 3.29 -5.57 -2.73
C TRP A 19 3.99 -4.28 -2.30
N VAL A 20 4.04 -3.31 -3.21
CA VAL A 20 4.45 -1.95 -2.90
C VAL A 20 3.40 -0.95 -3.38
N ALA A 21 3.09 0.04 -2.54
CA ALA A 21 2.22 1.15 -2.92
C ALA A 21 2.95 2.07 -3.91
N CYS A 22 2.33 2.31 -5.06
CA CYS A 22 2.88 3.09 -6.16
C CYS A 22 2.06 4.38 -6.35
N SER A 23 2.65 5.52 -6.01
CA SER A 23 2.05 6.84 -6.23
C SER A 23 2.36 7.44 -7.61
N ASN A 24 3.25 6.82 -8.37
CA ASN A 24 3.68 7.27 -9.69
C ASN A 24 4.17 6.09 -10.54
N ARG A 25 4.32 6.35 -11.85
CA ARG A 25 4.70 5.34 -12.84
C ARG A 25 6.10 4.75 -12.62
N GLU A 26 7.05 5.53 -12.12
CA GLU A 26 8.41 5.03 -11.86
C GLU A 26 8.45 4.00 -10.72
N THR A 27 7.59 4.16 -9.69
CA THR A 27 7.48 3.16 -8.62
C THR A 27 6.85 1.85 -9.15
N ILE A 28 5.92 1.92 -10.12
CA ILE A 28 5.36 0.73 -10.79
C ILE A 28 6.47 -0.02 -11.54
N LYS A 29 7.30 0.69 -12.30
CA LYS A 29 8.45 0.10 -12.99
C LYS A 29 9.46 -0.51 -12.02
N LEU A 30 9.70 0.17 -10.90
CA LEU A 30 10.55 -0.38 -9.83
C LEU A 30 9.95 -1.67 -9.24
N ALA A 31 8.65 -1.72 -8.98
CA ALA A 31 7.96 -2.93 -8.51
C ALA A 31 8.18 -4.10 -9.47
N ALA A 32 8.05 -3.86 -10.78
CA ALA A 32 8.31 -4.87 -11.81
C ALA A 32 9.77 -5.36 -11.79
N ARG A 33 10.75 -4.45 -11.69
CA ARG A 33 12.17 -4.81 -11.57
C ARG A 33 12.47 -5.64 -10.34
N LEU A 34 11.76 -5.41 -9.25
CA LEU A 34 11.94 -6.12 -7.98
C LEU A 34 11.10 -7.41 -7.88
N GLY A 35 10.26 -7.72 -8.86
CA GLY A 35 9.39 -8.89 -8.87
C GLY A 35 8.30 -8.89 -7.79
N ILE A 36 7.82 -7.71 -7.41
CA ILE A 36 6.75 -7.52 -6.41
C ILE A 36 5.53 -6.86 -7.02
N GLY A 37 4.36 -7.10 -6.44
CA GLY A 37 3.10 -6.54 -6.93
C GLY A 37 3.06 -5.02 -6.83
N ALA A 38 2.52 -4.37 -7.86
CA ALA A 38 2.32 -2.93 -7.91
C ALA A 38 0.90 -2.57 -7.45
N LEU A 39 0.78 -1.92 -6.29
CA LEU A 39 -0.48 -1.43 -5.75
C LEU A 39 -0.59 0.04 -6.10
N THR A 40 -1.22 0.35 -7.25
CA THR A 40 -1.24 1.71 -7.76
C THR A 40 -2.21 2.58 -6.96
N PHE A 41 -1.80 3.81 -6.73
CA PHE A 41 -2.60 4.81 -6.05
C PHE A 41 -2.90 5.99 -6.99
N ALA A 42 -3.30 5.66 -8.21
CA ALA A 42 -3.68 6.62 -9.23
C ALA A 42 -5.07 6.29 -9.77
N PHE A 43 -5.89 7.31 -9.88
CA PHE A 43 -7.26 7.21 -10.39
C PHE A 43 -7.24 7.42 -11.91
N VAL A 44 -6.84 6.39 -12.62
CA VAL A 44 -6.74 6.42 -14.09
C VAL A 44 -7.90 5.66 -14.72
N ASP A 45 -8.17 5.97 -15.98
CA ASP A 45 -9.12 5.19 -16.78
C ASP A 45 -8.45 3.89 -17.29
N PRO A 46 -9.26 2.92 -17.79
CA PRO A 46 -8.72 1.67 -18.31
C PRO A 46 -7.70 1.82 -19.42
N SER A 47 -7.79 2.85 -20.26
CA SER A 47 -6.87 3.06 -21.38
C SER A 47 -5.48 3.50 -20.91
N GLU A 48 -5.41 4.31 -19.87
CA GLU A 48 -4.15 4.66 -19.23
C GLU A 48 -3.61 3.50 -18.38
N ALA A 49 -4.50 2.77 -17.67
CA ALA A 49 -4.14 1.56 -16.93
C ALA A 49 -3.47 0.52 -17.83
N LYS A 50 -3.97 0.33 -19.07
CA LYS A 50 -3.37 -0.58 -20.05
C LYS A 50 -1.88 -0.30 -20.30
N LYS A 51 -1.52 0.97 -20.47
CA LYS A 51 -0.11 1.35 -20.69
C LYS A 51 0.76 1.04 -19.48
N TRP A 52 0.22 1.17 -18.28
CA TRP A 52 0.95 0.87 -17.05
C TRP A 52 1.11 -0.63 -16.83
N VAL A 53 0.09 -1.40 -17.16
CA VAL A 53 0.12 -2.87 -17.14
C VAL A 53 1.15 -3.40 -18.15
N ASP A 54 1.14 -2.86 -19.37
CA ASP A 54 2.09 -3.26 -20.41
C ASP A 54 3.54 -2.96 -20.02
N ASP A 55 3.82 -1.76 -19.50
CA ASP A 55 5.14 -1.39 -18.98
C ASP A 55 5.56 -2.32 -17.83
N TYR A 56 4.66 -2.59 -16.88
CA TYR A 56 4.93 -3.45 -15.73
C TYR A 56 5.32 -4.86 -16.18
N HIS A 57 4.54 -5.49 -17.04
CA HIS A 57 4.82 -6.84 -17.53
C HIS A 57 6.07 -6.89 -18.40
N HIS A 58 6.26 -5.91 -19.29
CA HIS A 58 7.46 -5.85 -20.12
C HIS A 58 8.75 -5.81 -19.27
N ILE A 59 8.77 -4.95 -18.26
CA ILE A 59 9.92 -4.84 -17.35
C ILE A 59 10.08 -6.11 -16.50
N LEU A 60 8.99 -6.69 -16.01
CA LEU A 60 9.03 -7.93 -15.26
C LEU A 60 9.62 -9.07 -16.09
N GLU A 61 9.27 -9.17 -17.37
CA GLU A 61 9.75 -10.21 -18.27
C GLU A 61 11.22 -10.03 -18.68
N THR A 62 11.71 -8.77 -18.79
CA THR A 62 13.02 -8.46 -19.35
C THR A 62 14.08 -8.06 -18.31
N GLU A 63 13.69 -7.32 -17.26
CA GLU A 63 14.64 -6.67 -16.34
C GLU A 63 14.55 -7.20 -14.90
N CYS A 64 13.59 -8.07 -14.56
CA CYS A 64 13.32 -8.44 -13.19
C CYS A 64 14.49 -9.15 -12.50
N GLU A 65 14.94 -8.62 -11.36
CA GLU A 65 15.82 -9.25 -10.37
C GLU A 65 15.06 -9.33 -9.02
N PRO A 66 14.42 -10.46 -8.69
CA PRO A 66 13.50 -10.52 -7.54
C PRO A 66 14.20 -10.33 -6.20
N ILE A 67 13.63 -9.48 -5.34
CA ILE A 67 14.10 -9.34 -3.95
C ILE A 67 13.50 -10.41 -3.02
N ALA A 68 12.32 -10.92 -3.36
CA ALA A 68 11.58 -11.91 -2.56
C ALA A 68 11.88 -13.35 -3.02
N HIS A 69 11.40 -14.35 -2.27
CA HIS A 69 11.57 -15.77 -2.62
C HIS A 69 10.55 -16.29 -3.64
N ALA A 70 9.59 -15.45 -4.01
CA ALA A 70 8.65 -15.67 -5.10
C ALA A 70 8.36 -14.33 -5.79
N VAL A 71 8.08 -14.38 -7.09
CA VAL A 71 7.62 -13.20 -7.85
C VAL A 71 6.11 -13.05 -7.65
N ASN A 72 5.66 -11.83 -7.43
CA ASN A 72 4.24 -11.48 -7.46
C ASN A 72 3.95 -10.64 -8.71
N PRO A 73 3.48 -11.22 -9.82
CA PRO A 73 3.32 -10.52 -11.09
C PRO A 73 1.97 -9.79 -11.20
N GLN A 74 1.48 -9.23 -10.12
CA GLN A 74 0.16 -8.60 -10.08
C GLN A 74 0.24 -7.08 -10.05
N ILE A 75 -0.74 -6.43 -10.69
CA ILE A 75 -0.95 -4.99 -10.64
C ILE A 75 -2.38 -4.69 -10.19
N ALA A 76 -2.52 -3.82 -9.20
CA ALA A 76 -3.80 -3.39 -8.67
C ALA A 76 -4.06 -1.91 -8.98
N MET A 77 -5.31 -1.57 -9.28
CA MET A 77 -5.78 -0.20 -9.50
C MET A 77 -6.75 0.23 -8.42
N VAL A 78 -6.82 1.53 -8.18
CA VAL A 78 -7.73 2.12 -7.17
C VAL A 78 -8.82 2.91 -7.87
N THR A 79 -10.06 2.77 -7.41
CA THR A 79 -11.20 3.57 -7.90
C THR A 79 -12.11 3.98 -6.73
N GLY A 80 -12.92 5.02 -6.93
CA GLY A 80 -14.02 5.31 -6.01
C GLY A 80 -15.11 4.25 -6.12
N PHE A 81 -15.98 4.16 -5.13
CA PHE A 81 -17.03 3.15 -5.12
C PHE A 81 -18.33 3.65 -4.48
N SER A 82 -19.42 3.44 -5.18
CA SER A 82 -20.78 3.43 -4.64
C SER A 82 -21.67 2.70 -5.66
N CYS A 83 -22.37 1.67 -5.24
CA CYS A 83 -23.25 0.87 -6.08
C CYS A 83 -24.70 1.03 -5.62
N HIS A 84 -25.59 1.43 -6.53
CA HIS A 84 -27.01 1.52 -6.27
C HIS A 84 -27.79 1.25 -7.58
N GLU A 85 -29.02 0.72 -7.49
CA GLU A 85 -29.87 0.48 -8.66
C GLU A 85 -30.23 1.77 -9.41
N ASP A 86 -30.37 2.87 -8.67
CA ASP A 86 -30.57 4.21 -9.20
C ASP A 86 -29.24 4.98 -9.26
N GLU A 87 -28.87 5.46 -10.45
CA GLU A 87 -27.60 6.17 -10.68
C GLU A 87 -27.50 7.47 -9.87
N ALA A 88 -28.58 8.23 -9.80
CA ALA A 88 -28.57 9.51 -9.08
C ALA A 88 -28.34 9.28 -7.58
N GLU A 89 -28.88 8.21 -7.04
CA GLU A 89 -28.68 7.82 -5.65
C GLU A 89 -27.26 7.29 -5.42
N ALA A 90 -26.70 6.48 -6.34
CA ALA A 90 -25.30 6.05 -6.26
C ALA A 90 -24.35 7.26 -6.18
N ARG A 91 -24.57 8.24 -7.05
CA ARG A 91 -23.79 9.49 -7.09
C ARG A 91 -23.96 10.30 -5.81
N ARG A 92 -25.20 10.48 -5.35
CA ARG A 92 -25.51 11.21 -4.11
C ARG A 92 -24.80 10.61 -2.90
N ARG A 93 -24.67 9.26 -2.84
CA ARG A 93 -24.04 8.54 -1.73
C ARG A 93 -22.52 8.53 -1.80
N GLY A 94 -21.92 8.49 -3.00
CA GLY A 94 -20.49 8.23 -3.19
C GLY A 94 -19.64 9.42 -3.61
N GLU A 95 -20.17 10.34 -4.45
CA GLU A 95 -19.33 11.37 -5.08
C GLU A 95 -18.71 12.35 -4.10
N ASP A 96 -19.47 12.78 -3.10
CA ASP A 96 -18.99 13.77 -2.15
C ASP A 96 -17.87 13.26 -1.26
N GLY A 97 -17.99 12.01 -0.82
CA GLY A 97 -16.92 11.32 -0.09
C GLY A 97 -15.68 11.12 -0.96
N PHE A 98 -15.85 10.77 -2.22
CA PHE A 98 -14.73 10.62 -3.15
C PHE A 98 -14.03 11.96 -3.47
N ARG A 99 -14.80 13.04 -3.64
CA ARG A 99 -14.24 14.40 -3.79
C ARG A 99 -13.46 14.83 -2.54
N PHE A 100 -13.99 14.55 -1.37
CA PHE A 100 -13.28 14.81 -0.11
C PHE A 100 -11.97 14.03 -0.03
N PHE A 101 -11.97 12.76 -0.42
CA PHE A 101 -10.77 11.93 -0.46
C PHE A 101 -9.68 12.56 -1.34
N GLY A 102 -10.03 12.99 -2.56
CA GLY A 102 -9.11 13.69 -3.46
C GLY A 102 -8.60 15.02 -2.87
N TYR A 103 -9.49 15.80 -2.26
CA TYR A 103 -9.12 17.04 -1.58
C TYR A 103 -8.15 16.81 -0.41
N ALA A 104 -8.43 15.79 0.41
CA ALA A 104 -7.58 15.45 1.56
C ALA A 104 -6.19 14.99 1.13
N LEU A 105 -6.10 14.19 0.07
CA LEU A 105 -4.82 13.83 -0.56
C LEU A 105 -4.06 15.07 -1.02
N ALA A 106 -4.69 15.93 -1.80
CA ALA A 106 -4.07 17.15 -2.30
C ALA A 106 -3.66 18.08 -1.14
N HIS A 107 -4.48 18.16 -0.08
CA HIS A 107 -4.13 18.92 1.12
C HIS A 107 -2.85 18.39 1.76
N HIS A 108 -2.72 17.07 1.93
CA HIS A 108 -1.57 16.48 2.60
C HIS A 108 -0.30 16.47 1.75
N TYR A 109 -0.40 16.33 0.44
CA TYR A 109 0.75 16.11 -0.44
C TYR A 109 1.14 17.31 -1.31
N ILE A 110 0.23 18.30 -1.51
CA ILE A 110 0.46 19.35 -2.50
C ILE A 110 0.39 20.76 -1.90
N PHE A 111 -0.74 21.15 -1.27
CA PHE A 111 -0.96 22.57 -0.96
C PHE A 111 -1.21 22.88 0.51
N GLY A 112 -1.50 21.88 1.33
CA GLY A 112 -2.05 22.14 2.67
C GLY A 112 -1.01 22.36 3.75
N THR A 113 -1.41 23.10 4.77
CA THR A 113 -0.73 23.16 6.07
C THR A 113 -1.71 22.74 7.15
N HIS A 114 -1.28 21.90 8.09
CA HIS A 114 -2.16 21.44 9.15
C HIS A 114 -1.40 21.26 10.48
N ARG A 115 -2.16 21.35 11.56
CA ARG A 115 -1.71 21.00 12.91
C ARG A 115 -2.35 19.67 13.28
N PRO A 116 -1.58 18.59 13.50
CA PRO A 116 -2.12 17.29 13.87
C PRO A 116 -3.09 17.38 15.05
N GLY A 117 -4.25 16.72 14.92
CA GLY A 117 -5.30 16.74 15.94
C GLY A 117 -6.02 18.07 16.16
N ARG A 118 -5.75 19.11 15.34
CA ARG A 118 -6.37 20.44 15.47
C ARG A 118 -6.99 20.95 14.16
N THR A 119 -6.42 20.63 13.02
CA THR A 119 -6.94 21.06 11.72
C THR A 119 -8.08 20.16 11.28
N ASP A 120 -9.26 20.71 11.14
CA ASP A 120 -10.43 20.04 10.57
C ASP A 120 -10.39 20.16 9.03
N ILE A 121 -9.92 19.11 8.35
CA ILE A 121 -9.79 19.08 6.90
C ILE A 121 -11.17 19.00 6.24
N TRP A 122 -12.14 18.34 6.88
CA TRP A 122 -13.51 18.29 6.36
C TRP A 122 -14.13 19.69 6.28
N LYS A 123 -14.01 20.48 7.32
CA LYS A 123 -14.50 21.87 7.33
C LYS A 123 -13.83 22.72 6.25
N ARG A 124 -12.55 22.50 5.98
CA ARG A 124 -11.84 23.18 4.88
C ARG A 124 -12.36 22.74 3.51
N PHE A 125 -12.63 21.46 3.34
CA PHE A 125 -13.26 20.95 2.13
C PHE A 125 -14.65 21.55 1.92
N GLU A 126 -15.48 21.58 2.96
CA GLU A 126 -16.82 22.20 2.88
C GLU A 126 -16.75 23.67 2.42
N ALA A 127 -15.81 24.44 2.95
CA ALA A 127 -15.61 25.83 2.55
C ALA A 127 -15.11 25.96 1.08
N ALA A 128 -14.32 25.01 0.59
CA ALA A 128 -13.78 25.01 -0.77
C ALA A 128 -14.71 24.34 -1.79
N ARG A 129 -15.70 23.55 -1.34
CA ARG A 129 -16.52 22.64 -2.16
C ARG A 129 -17.07 23.27 -3.46
N ALA A 130 -17.57 24.50 -3.38
CA ALA A 130 -18.17 25.19 -4.53
C ALA A 130 -17.15 25.59 -5.60
N SER A 131 -15.89 25.79 -5.22
CA SER A 131 -14.79 26.17 -6.13
C SER A 131 -14.00 24.97 -6.67
N LEU A 132 -14.22 23.78 -6.10
CA LEU A 132 -13.56 22.57 -6.58
C LEU A 132 -14.18 22.12 -7.91
N PRO A 133 -13.37 21.59 -8.85
CA PRO A 133 -13.92 20.99 -10.05
C PRO A 133 -14.92 19.88 -9.70
N PRO A 134 -15.92 19.66 -10.53
CA PRO A 134 -16.81 18.50 -10.35
C PRO A 134 -15.95 17.24 -10.23
N ALA A 135 -16.38 16.30 -9.41
CA ALA A 135 -15.73 15.00 -9.38
C ALA A 135 -15.69 14.49 -10.82
N GLY A 136 -14.50 14.42 -11.43
CA GLY A 136 -14.36 13.75 -12.72
C GLY A 136 -14.89 12.34 -12.47
N GLY A 137 -16.07 12.03 -13.03
CA GLY A 137 -16.91 10.93 -12.57
C GLY A 137 -16.11 9.65 -12.35
N SER A 138 -15.94 9.25 -11.11
CA SER A 138 -15.41 7.93 -10.82
C SER A 138 -16.39 6.93 -11.40
N ARG A 139 -16.00 6.22 -12.44
CA ARG A 139 -16.85 5.21 -13.09
C ARG A 139 -17.16 4.01 -12.17
N GLY A 140 -16.50 3.94 -11.00
CA GLY A 140 -16.83 3.03 -9.92
C GLY A 140 -17.98 3.51 -9.02
N ILE A 141 -18.65 4.64 -9.37
CA ILE A 141 -19.84 5.17 -8.70
C ILE A 141 -21.00 5.15 -9.70
N GLY A 142 -21.98 4.28 -9.51
CA GLY A 142 -23.09 4.12 -10.46
C GLY A 142 -23.92 2.87 -10.20
N THR A 143 -24.63 2.46 -11.24
CA THR A 143 -25.45 1.24 -11.21
C THR A 143 -24.59 -0.03 -11.37
N PRO A 144 -25.11 -1.22 -11.03
CA PRO A 144 -24.41 -2.48 -11.28
C PRO A 144 -23.90 -2.64 -12.71
N ASP A 145 -24.66 -2.20 -13.72
CA ASP A 145 -24.25 -2.27 -15.13
C ASP A 145 -23.06 -1.35 -15.43
N GLN A 146 -23.10 -0.12 -14.93
CA GLN A 146 -22.01 0.84 -15.08
C GLN A 146 -20.73 0.35 -14.38
N LEU A 147 -20.86 -0.27 -13.20
CA LEU A 147 -19.72 -0.86 -12.50
C LEU A 147 -19.15 -2.06 -13.28
N ARG A 148 -20.01 -2.92 -13.83
CA ARG A 148 -19.55 -4.04 -14.68
C ARG A 148 -18.76 -3.52 -15.88
N GLU A 149 -19.28 -2.52 -16.60
CA GLU A 149 -18.57 -1.92 -17.74
C GLU A 149 -17.22 -1.36 -17.34
N HIS A 150 -17.18 -0.60 -16.25
CA HIS A 150 -15.94 -0.01 -15.75
C HIS A 150 -14.89 -1.07 -15.36
N LEU A 151 -15.31 -2.11 -14.63
CA LEU A 151 -14.42 -3.18 -14.20
C LEU A 151 -13.96 -4.07 -15.36
N ARG A 152 -14.83 -4.33 -16.35
CA ARG A 152 -14.44 -5.01 -17.59
C ARG A 152 -13.34 -4.25 -18.33
N GLY A 153 -13.43 -2.92 -18.36
CA GLY A 153 -12.35 -2.10 -18.94
C GLY A 153 -10.99 -2.31 -18.23
N PHE A 154 -10.97 -2.44 -16.92
CA PHE A 154 -9.74 -2.78 -16.20
C PHE A 154 -9.30 -4.24 -16.43
N GLU A 155 -10.24 -5.17 -16.46
CA GLU A 155 -9.98 -6.56 -16.79
C GLU A 155 -9.33 -6.71 -18.17
N ASP A 156 -9.90 -6.05 -19.21
CA ASP A 156 -9.37 -6.02 -20.57
C ASP A 156 -8.01 -5.32 -20.67
N ALA A 157 -7.76 -4.36 -19.79
CA ALA A 157 -6.45 -3.73 -19.65
C ALA A 157 -5.40 -4.65 -18.99
N GLY A 158 -5.80 -5.79 -18.43
CA GLY A 158 -4.92 -6.74 -17.75
C GLY A 158 -4.65 -6.42 -16.29
N VAL A 159 -5.47 -5.58 -15.67
CA VAL A 159 -5.44 -5.33 -14.23
C VAL A 159 -5.89 -6.57 -13.45
N ASP A 160 -5.16 -6.94 -12.41
CA ASP A 160 -5.44 -8.14 -11.62
C ASP A 160 -6.42 -7.90 -10.48
N GLN A 161 -6.36 -6.72 -9.89
CA GLN A 161 -7.19 -6.37 -8.72
C GLN A 161 -7.65 -4.93 -8.80
N VAL A 162 -8.86 -4.67 -8.32
CA VAL A 162 -9.38 -3.33 -8.14
C VAL A 162 -9.67 -3.09 -6.66
N ILE A 163 -9.17 -1.98 -6.16
CA ILE A 163 -9.34 -1.55 -4.78
C ILE A 163 -10.34 -0.41 -4.73
N PHE A 164 -11.39 -0.59 -3.96
CA PHE A 164 -12.46 0.39 -3.82
C PHE A 164 -12.23 1.35 -2.67
N ILE A 165 -12.26 2.65 -2.94
CA ILE A 165 -12.32 3.69 -1.92
C ILE A 165 -13.78 3.95 -1.58
N GLN A 166 -14.23 3.46 -0.43
CA GLN A 166 -15.61 3.56 0.02
C GLN A 166 -15.79 4.56 1.14
N GLN A 167 -14.88 4.53 2.13
CA GLN A 167 -14.98 5.37 3.31
C GLN A 167 -14.23 6.68 3.09
N GLY A 168 -14.77 7.54 2.23
CA GLY A 168 -14.33 8.92 2.05
C GLY A 168 -15.24 9.88 2.79
N GLY A 169 -14.67 10.85 3.52
CA GLY A 169 -15.44 11.89 4.16
C GLY A 169 -16.51 11.40 5.15
N LYS A 170 -17.75 11.75 4.89
CA LYS A 170 -18.90 11.41 5.73
C LYS A 170 -19.86 10.41 5.08
N ASN A 171 -19.34 9.52 4.24
CA ASN A 171 -20.14 8.44 3.69
C ASN A 171 -20.76 7.61 4.82
N ARG A 172 -22.04 7.33 4.72
CA ARG A 172 -22.79 6.61 5.76
C ARG A 172 -22.47 5.12 5.69
N HIS A 173 -22.31 4.51 6.84
CA HIS A 173 -21.99 3.09 6.97
C HIS A 173 -23.06 2.18 6.33
N ASP A 174 -24.34 2.47 6.57
CA ASP A 174 -25.47 1.74 5.98
C ASP A 174 -25.44 1.80 4.44
N HIS A 175 -25.21 2.96 3.83
CA HIS A 175 -25.07 3.09 2.39
C HIS A 175 -23.87 2.30 1.84
N ILE A 176 -22.76 2.25 2.57
CA ILE A 176 -21.60 1.44 2.20
C ILE A 176 -21.96 -0.05 2.21
N CYS A 177 -22.64 -0.53 3.27
CA CYS A 177 -23.08 -1.93 3.37
C CYS A 177 -24.03 -2.31 2.23
N GLU A 178 -25.08 -1.49 1.98
CA GLU A 178 -26.02 -1.72 0.88
C GLU A 178 -25.31 -1.78 -0.49
N SER A 179 -24.34 -0.88 -0.72
CA SER A 179 -23.54 -0.87 -1.95
C SER A 179 -22.70 -2.13 -2.10
N LEU A 180 -22.11 -2.63 -1.01
CA LEU A 180 -21.31 -3.87 -1.01
C LEU A 180 -22.19 -5.10 -1.26
N GLU A 181 -23.35 -5.17 -0.62
CA GLU A 181 -24.31 -6.27 -0.80
C GLU A 181 -24.81 -6.33 -2.25
N LEU A 182 -25.20 -5.18 -2.80
CA LEU A 182 -25.63 -5.08 -4.20
C LEU A 182 -24.50 -5.48 -5.17
N PHE A 183 -23.29 -4.99 -4.95
CA PHE A 183 -22.13 -5.33 -5.74
C PHE A 183 -21.81 -6.83 -5.67
N ALA A 184 -21.82 -7.41 -4.47
CA ALA A 184 -21.53 -8.82 -4.26
C ALA A 184 -22.57 -9.74 -4.93
N ARG A 185 -23.84 -9.31 -4.96
CA ARG A 185 -24.94 -10.06 -5.58
C ARG A 185 -24.91 -9.94 -7.11
N ASP A 186 -24.78 -8.74 -7.64
CA ASP A 186 -25.09 -8.46 -9.04
C ASP A 186 -23.86 -8.24 -9.93
N VAL A 187 -22.70 -7.86 -9.38
CA VAL A 187 -21.51 -7.52 -10.17
C VAL A 187 -20.40 -8.54 -10.01
N MET A 188 -20.03 -8.86 -8.77
CA MET A 188 -18.87 -9.69 -8.45
C MET A 188 -18.90 -11.11 -9.07
N PRO A 189 -20.06 -11.82 -9.16
CA PRO A 189 -20.09 -13.18 -9.69
C PRO A 189 -19.50 -13.29 -11.10
N GLY A 190 -19.84 -12.35 -11.99
CA GLY A 190 -19.36 -12.37 -13.39
C GLY A 190 -17.85 -12.18 -13.57
N PHE A 191 -17.11 -11.75 -12.52
CA PHE A 191 -15.64 -11.67 -12.51
C PHE A 191 -15.01 -12.90 -11.87
N ARG A 192 -15.70 -13.53 -10.92
CA ARG A 192 -15.22 -14.74 -10.23
C ARG A 192 -15.22 -16.00 -11.08
N GLU A 193 -16.20 -16.13 -11.99
CA GLU A 193 -16.37 -17.34 -12.79
C GLU A 193 -15.12 -17.77 -13.56
N ASN A 194 -14.31 -16.83 -14.02
CA ASN A 194 -13.11 -17.08 -14.83
C ASN A 194 -11.79 -16.71 -14.13
N GLU A 195 -11.83 -16.35 -12.83
CA GLU A 195 -10.65 -15.83 -12.11
C GLU A 195 -9.51 -16.86 -12.07
N ASP A 196 -9.83 -18.10 -11.68
CA ASP A 196 -8.83 -19.17 -11.55
C ASP A 196 -8.20 -19.54 -12.90
N GLU A 197 -8.99 -19.54 -13.97
CA GLU A 197 -8.51 -19.83 -15.33
C GLU A 197 -7.58 -18.72 -15.83
N ARG A 198 -8.00 -17.49 -15.76
CA ARG A 198 -7.20 -16.32 -16.14
C ARG A 198 -5.90 -16.23 -15.35
N TRP A 199 -5.94 -16.53 -14.06
CA TRP A 199 -4.74 -16.54 -13.23
C TRP A 199 -3.77 -17.64 -13.65
N ARG A 200 -4.28 -18.84 -13.91
CA ARG A 200 -3.48 -19.97 -14.41
C ARG A 200 -2.81 -19.64 -15.75
N GLU A 201 -3.58 -19.16 -16.73
CA GLU A 201 -3.07 -18.76 -18.05
C GLU A 201 -1.99 -17.69 -17.94
N LYS A 202 -2.20 -16.70 -17.07
CA LYS A 202 -1.22 -15.65 -16.80
C LYS A 202 0.07 -16.23 -16.23
N LEU A 203 -0.02 -17.11 -15.25
CA LEU A 203 1.17 -17.75 -14.65
C LEU A 203 1.89 -18.64 -15.65
N GLU A 204 1.19 -19.41 -16.46
CA GLU A 204 1.78 -20.23 -17.53
C GLU A 204 2.53 -19.37 -18.54
N ARG A 205 1.94 -18.28 -18.99
CA ARG A 205 2.59 -17.32 -19.91
C ARG A 205 3.83 -16.69 -19.29
N LEU A 206 3.81 -16.34 -18.02
CA LEU A 206 4.92 -15.68 -17.34
C LEU A 206 5.98 -16.64 -16.78
N ALA A 207 5.70 -17.96 -16.68
CA ALA A 207 6.58 -18.93 -16.07
C ALA A 207 8.03 -18.88 -16.59
N PRO A 208 8.30 -18.84 -17.92
CA PRO A 208 9.67 -18.76 -18.42
C PRO A 208 10.39 -17.48 -18.01
N ALA A 209 9.68 -16.36 -17.94
CA ALA A 209 10.25 -15.08 -17.51
C ALA A 209 10.55 -15.07 -16.00
N ILE A 210 9.63 -15.61 -15.21
CA ILE A 210 9.79 -15.75 -13.74
C ILE A 210 11.00 -16.67 -13.44
N GLU A 211 11.15 -17.78 -14.14
CA GLU A 211 12.29 -18.69 -13.96
C GLU A 211 13.62 -17.98 -14.25
N ARG A 212 13.71 -17.27 -15.39
CA ARG A 212 14.88 -16.44 -15.71
C ARG A 212 15.15 -15.35 -14.67
N ALA A 213 14.10 -14.70 -14.18
CA ALA A 213 14.22 -13.69 -13.13
C ALA A 213 14.74 -14.30 -11.83
N MET A 214 14.20 -15.43 -11.41
CA MET A 214 14.62 -16.12 -10.18
C MET A 214 16.08 -16.63 -10.28
N SER A 215 16.58 -16.98 -11.46
CA SER A 215 18.00 -17.33 -11.64
C SER A 215 18.95 -16.14 -11.46
N ARG A 216 18.48 -14.92 -11.72
CA ARG A 216 19.23 -13.66 -11.49
C ARG A 216 19.18 -13.16 -10.05
N LYS A 217 18.32 -13.74 -9.22
CA LYS A 217 18.14 -13.31 -7.84
C LYS A 217 19.45 -13.26 -7.08
N ARG A 218 19.82 -12.07 -6.60
CA ARG A 218 21.00 -11.89 -5.74
C ARG A 218 20.67 -12.27 -4.31
N ARG A 219 21.50 -13.12 -3.73
CA ARG A 219 21.48 -13.33 -2.27
C ARG A 219 22.28 -12.21 -1.62
N MET A 220 21.71 -11.54 -0.63
CA MET A 220 22.46 -10.59 0.18
C MET A 220 23.55 -11.38 0.93
N PRO A 221 24.83 -11.05 0.76
CA PRO A 221 25.90 -11.69 1.52
C PRO A 221 25.73 -11.39 3.01
N GLN A 222 26.18 -12.31 3.85
CA GLN A 222 26.34 -12.01 5.28
C GLN A 222 27.45 -10.94 5.41
N PRO A 223 27.20 -9.83 6.12
CA PRO A 223 28.27 -8.87 6.42
C PRO A 223 29.33 -9.56 7.29
N ALA A 224 30.60 -9.22 7.08
CA ALA A 224 31.67 -9.64 7.96
C ALA A 224 31.46 -9.04 9.38
N ASP A 225 31.93 -9.71 10.41
CA ASP A 225 31.71 -9.26 11.80
C ASP A 225 32.20 -7.81 12.02
N GLY A 226 33.29 -7.39 11.38
CA GLY A 226 33.78 -6.02 11.45
C GLY A 226 32.93 -4.97 10.70
N GLU A 227 32.02 -5.41 9.83
CA GLU A 227 31.07 -4.53 9.10
C GLU A 227 29.76 -4.34 9.88
N ILE A 228 29.56 -5.10 10.96
CA ILE A 228 28.36 -4.99 11.80
C ILE A 228 28.61 -3.88 12.82
N PRO A 229 27.90 -2.72 12.71
CA PRO A 229 28.15 -1.62 13.63
C PRO A 229 27.74 -1.98 15.06
N GLU A 230 28.56 -1.63 16.02
CA GLU A 230 28.15 -1.64 17.42
C GLU A 230 27.07 -0.57 17.65
N ILE A 231 25.98 -0.96 18.27
CA ILE A 231 24.89 -0.05 18.62
C ILE A 231 24.97 0.22 20.12
N VAL A 232 25.32 1.45 20.45
CA VAL A 232 25.31 1.92 21.85
C VAL A 232 23.84 2.07 22.28
N ALA A 233 23.51 1.54 23.45
CA ALA A 233 22.18 1.67 24.04
C ALA A 233 21.78 3.15 24.16
N LEU A 234 20.51 3.46 23.81
CA LEU A 234 20.01 4.84 23.83
C LEU A 234 20.17 5.50 25.21
N GLY A 235 19.88 4.76 26.28
CA GLY A 235 20.06 5.25 27.66
C GLY A 235 21.49 5.67 27.97
N ARG A 236 22.47 4.90 27.48
CA ARG A 236 23.89 5.26 27.64
C ARG A 236 24.22 6.57 26.93
N LYS A 237 23.78 6.76 25.70
CA LYS A 237 23.98 8.03 24.95
C LYS A 237 23.34 9.22 25.66
N ILE A 238 22.16 9.03 26.27
CA ILE A 238 21.50 10.09 27.05
C ILE A 238 22.30 10.40 28.31
N VAL A 239 22.71 9.38 29.06
CA VAL A 239 23.48 9.56 30.29
C VAL A 239 24.84 10.25 30.02
N GLU A 240 25.55 9.88 28.96
CA GLU A 240 26.82 10.50 28.55
C GLU A 240 26.68 12.01 28.25
N GLN A 241 25.47 12.48 27.91
CA GLN A 241 25.20 13.91 27.64
C GLN A 241 24.79 14.69 28.90
N LEU A 242 24.56 14.03 30.03
CA LEU A 242 24.19 14.68 31.28
C LEU A 242 25.42 15.23 32.02
N PRO A 243 25.24 16.22 32.93
CA PRO A 243 26.28 16.67 33.84
C PRO A 243 26.85 15.51 34.67
N LYS A 244 28.16 15.51 34.95
CA LYS A 244 28.85 14.43 35.68
C LYS A 244 28.14 14.03 36.98
N GLN A 245 27.66 15.00 37.74
CA GLN A 245 26.95 14.77 38.99
C GLN A 245 25.65 13.97 38.81
N GLU A 246 25.00 14.13 37.68
CA GLU A 246 23.77 13.39 37.33
C GLU A 246 24.08 12.01 36.75
N GLN A 247 25.18 11.87 36.02
CA GLN A 247 25.72 10.58 35.60
C GLN A 247 26.07 9.70 36.81
N GLU A 248 26.73 10.25 37.80
CA GLU A 248 27.08 9.55 39.06
C GLU A 248 25.83 9.14 39.86
N ARG A 249 24.79 9.98 39.86
CA ARG A 249 23.51 9.68 40.51
C ARG A 249 22.76 8.54 39.83
N LEU A 250 22.83 8.47 38.51
CA LEU A 250 22.17 7.40 37.74
C LEU A 250 23.00 6.11 37.71
N SER A 251 24.31 6.17 37.86
CA SER A 251 25.18 4.99 37.97
C SER A 251 25.25 4.42 39.37
N GLY A 252 25.00 5.25 40.42
CA GLY A 252 24.86 4.79 41.79
C GLY A 252 23.54 4.12 42.05
N ALA A 253 23.57 2.91 42.61
CA ALA A 253 22.38 2.16 43.01
C ALA A 253 21.50 2.99 43.96
N GLY A 254 20.42 3.58 43.50
CA GLY A 254 19.61 4.40 44.35
C GLY A 254 18.34 5.00 43.80
N ALA A 255 17.89 4.60 42.62
CA ALA A 255 16.54 4.92 42.20
C ALA A 255 15.60 3.84 42.79
N GLU A 256 14.83 4.18 43.83
CA GLU A 256 13.81 3.32 44.39
C GLU A 256 12.90 2.82 43.27
N GLY A 257 12.90 1.49 43.03
CA GLY A 257 12.07 0.84 42.01
C GLY A 257 12.71 0.65 40.63
N ALA A 258 13.95 1.10 40.39
CA ALA A 258 14.66 0.82 39.14
C ALA A 258 15.71 -0.29 39.33
N ILE A 259 15.84 -1.14 38.31
CA ILE A 259 16.95 -2.12 38.25
C ILE A 259 18.24 -1.29 38.12
N ALA A 260 19.16 -1.39 39.10
CA ALA A 260 20.49 -0.79 39.00
C ALA A 260 21.24 -1.44 37.84
N VAL A 261 21.42 -0.71 36.75
CA VAL A 261 22.13 -1.20 35.58
C VAL A 261 23.50 -0.52 35.55
N PRO A 262 24.62 -1.27 35.56
CA PRO A 262 25.95 -0.67 35.41
C PRO A 262 26.03 0.05 34.07
N LEU A 263 26.59 1.28 34.06
CA LEU A 263 26.82 2.07 32.83
C LEU A 263 27.91 1.45 31.94
N GLU A 264 28.77 0.63 32.50
CA GLU A 264 29.82 -0.10 31.79
C GLU A 264 29.44 -1.59 31.73
N ASP A 265 29.73 -2.20 30.59
CA ASP A 265 29.52 -3.64 30.40
C ASP A 265 30.50 -4.41 31.32
N PRO A 266 29.99 -5.17 32.32
CA PRO A 266 30.87 -5.90 33.24
C PRO A 266 31.67 -7.02 32.55
N ALA A 267 31.32 -7.41 31.33
CA ALA A 267 32.07 -8.40 30.55
C ALA A 267 33.28 -7.81 29.79
N ARG A 268 33.46 -6.48 29.84
CA ARG A 268 34.62 -5.78 29.23
C ARG A 268 35.74 -5.45 30.21
N ARG A 269 35.68 -5.96 31.44
CA ARG A 269 36.73 -5.85 32.44
C ARG A 269 37.69 -7.04 32.43
#